data_a336a977e3f4e0030980075d37803b9f
#
_entry.id   a336a977e3f4e0030980075d37803b9f
#
_cell.length_a   1.000
_cell.length_b   1.000
_cell.length_c   1.000
_cell.angle_alpha   90.00
_cell.angle_beta   90.00
_cell.angle_gamma   90.00
#
_symmetry.space_group_name_H-M   'P 1'
#
loop_
_entity.id
_entity.type
_entity.pdbx_description
1 polymer ?
#
loop_
_entity_poly.entity_id
_entity_poly.type
_entity_poly.pdbx_seq_one_letter_code
_entity_poly.pdbx_strand_id
1 'polypeptide(L)'
;QLDGYYDRDHDYAISFFISGSNTSITNQLILTKASQSITPTFPFRIELSGSNRLIFSAAGSTSFKLQITSSTDVSSSWNHVVCQKSGSSLQMYINGTLHASASSYLLQTLNSPFTASARIDNIDTLKIGGYDTVTSNLEGVVDEVRIFNKSITPTQISALANRAEGGTVLQSAYVGNVFSKQGLIVFSSPDYRINNMINTPYITTYRSTVTIHELSVIAKLDAGDFNMSTNLTLTKDDDATYQPFVSGSDFAPYITTIGLYDDAGQLLAIGKMAQVIRKRDDVDMNFLIRIDLDKNIPFTGE
;
A
#
# COMPACT_ATOMS: atom_id res chain seq x y z
N GLN A 1 -12.95 1.90 -21.49
CA GLN A 1 -13.23 1.47 -22.86
C GLN A 1 -12.15 0.48 -23.25
N LEU A 2 -12.52 -0.80 -23.42
CA LEU A 2 -11.58 -1.89 -23.72
C LEU A 2 -11.36 -2.08 -25.23
N ASP A 3 -11.85 -1.14 -26.04
CA ASP A 3 -11.78 -1.20 -27.48
C ASP A 3 -10.36 -0.95 -27.98
N GLY A 4 -9.86 -1.83 -28.84
CA GLY A 4 -8.55 -1.73 -29.49
C GLY A 4 -7.37 -2.38 -28.76
N TYR A 5 -7.55 -2.93 -27.56
CA TYR A 5 -6.45 -3.57 -26.80
C TYR A 5 -6.33 -5.09 -27.04
N TYR A 6 -7.27 -5.70 -27.74
CA TYR A 6 -7.34 -7.16 -27.89
C TYR A 6 -7.24 -7.59 -29.33
N ASP A 7 -6.38 -6.93 -30.04
CA ASP A 7 -6.02 -7.40 -31.39
C ASP A 7 -4.80 -8.33 -31.34
N ARG A 8 -4.40 -8.84 -32.47
CA ARG A 8 -3.24 -9.72 -32.55
C ARG A 8 -1.92 -9.00 -32.27
N ASP A 9 -1.91 -7.67 -32.28
CA ASP A 9 -0.70 -6.86 -32.06
C ASP A 9 -0.40 -6.66 -30.58
N HIS A 10 -1.41 -6.85 -29.72
CA HIS A 10 -1.28 -6.61 -28.30
C HIS A 10 -1.32 -7.91 -27.52
N ASP A 11 -0.42 -8.00 -26.57
CA ASP A 11 -0.46 -9.04 -25.55
C ASP A 11 -1.49 -8.68 -24.48
N TYR A 12 -2.11 -9.69 -23.93
CA TYR A 12 -3.05 -9.54 -22.81
C TYR A 12 -3.01 -10.77 -21.91
N ALA A 13 -3.48 -10.61 -20.67
CA ALA A 13 -3.74 -11.71 -19.76
C ALA A 13 -5.06 -11.52 -19.05
N ILE A 14 -5.77 -12.63 -18.81
CA ILE A 14 -7.02 -12.68 -18.07
C ILE A 14 -6.81 -13.64 -16.92
N SER A 15 -7.00 -13.15 -15.70
CA SER A 15 -6.84 -13.91 -14.47
C SER A 15 -8.18 -13.94 -13.73
N PHE A 16 -8.58 -15.09 -13.22
CA PHE A 16 -9.80 -15.27 -12.44
C PHE A 16 -9.69 -16.52 -11.56
N PHE A 17 -10.56 -16.60 -10.56
CA PHE A 17 -10.80 -17.81 -9.81
C PHE A 17 -12.09 -18.47 -10.30
N ILE A 18 -12.09 -19.77 -10.39
CA ILE A 18 -13.27 -20.56 -10.77
C ILE A 18 -13.44 -21.76 -9.86
N SER A 19 -14.70 -22.01 -9.47
CA SER A 19 -15.15 -23.28 -8.94
C SER A 19 -16.27 -23.77 -9.87
N GLY A 20 -15.93 -24.74 -10.69
CA GLY A 20 -16.90 -25.32 -11.63
C GLY A 20 -17.88 -26.24 -10.92
N SER A 21 -19.10 -26.33 -11.43
CA SER A 21 -20.08 -27.30 -11.03
C SER A 21 -20.06 -28.47 -12.01
N ASN A 22 -20.15 -29.68 -11.49
CA ASN A 22 -20.09 -30.90 -12.30
C ASN A 22 -21.45 -31.13 -12.99
N THR A 23 -21.64 -30.50 -14.15
CA THR A 23 -22.89 -30.60 -14.91
C THR A 23 -22.64 -31.17 -16.29
N SER A 24 -23.69 -31.74 -16.88
CA SER A 24 -23.67 -32.29 -18.23
C SER A 24 -23.73 -31.25 -19.35
N ILE A 25 -23.73 -29.96 -19.01
CA ILE A 25 -23.82 -28.89 -20.01
C ILE A 25 -22.49 -28.79 -20.77
N THR A 26 -22.55 -28.93 -22.07
CA THR A 26 -21.40 -28.79 -22.95
C THR A 26 -21.09 -27.32 -23.21
N ASN A 27 -19.83 -26.92 -23.04
CA ASN A 27 -19.32 -25.59 -23.38
C ASN A 27 -20.05 -24.42 -22.68
N GLN A 28 -19.93 -24.40 -21.38
CA GLN A 28 -20.38 -23.28 -20.55
C GLN A 28 -19.45 -22.08 -20.72
N LEU A 29 -20.01 -20.90 -20.97
CA LEU A 29 -19.22 -19.69 -21.16
C LEU A 29 -18.78 -19.14 -19.81
N ILE A 30 -17.47 -18.98 -19.62
CA ILE A 30 -16.88 -18.33 -18.47
C ILE A 30 -16.71 -16.83 -18.77
N LEU A 31 -16.00 -16.53 -19.87
CA LEU A 31 -15.63 -15.16 -20.20
C LEU A 31 -15.35 -15.02 -21.69
N THR A 32 -15.92 -13.99 -22.32
CA THR A 32 -15.67 -13.73 -23.74
C THR A 32 -15.85 -12.26 -24.10
N LYS A 33 -15.14 -11.85 -25.15
CA LYS A 33 -15.41 -10.63 -25.89
C LYS A 33 -15.82 -11.01 -27.32
N ALA A 34 -16.96 -11.65 -27.44
CA ALA A 34 -17.52 -12.12 -28.70
C ALA A 34 -19.03 -12.00 -28.72
N SER A 35 -19.61 -11.77 -29.91
CA SER A 35 -21.03 -11.96 -30.11
C SER A 35 -21.38 -13.45 -30.25
N GLN A 36 -22.66 -13.76 -30.11
CA GLN A 36 -23.17 -15.13 -30.31
C GLN A 36 -23.24 -15.53 -31.80
N SER A 37 -22.84 -14.66 -32.71
CA SER A 37 -22.90 -14.88 -34.16
C SER A 37 -22.03 -16.06 -34.61
N ILE A 38 -22.45 -16.74 -35.64
CA ILE A 38 -21.87 -17.99 -36.19
C ILE A 38 -20.46 -17.78 -36.77
N THR A 39 -20.05 -16.56 -37.06
CA THR A 39 -18.71 -16.23 -37.59
C THR A 39 -18.03 -15.14 -36.77
N PRO A 40 -17.78 -15.36 -35.51
CA PRO A 40 -17.20 -14.30 -34.69
C PRO A 40 -15.67 -14.23 -34.85
N THR A 41 -15.17 -13.04 -35.10
CA THR A 41 -13.84 -12.66 -34.70
C THR A 41 -13.89 -12.35 -33.22
N PHE A 42 -12.97 -12.87 -32.44
CA PHE A 42 -12.87 -12.56 -31.02
C PHE A 42 -11.43 -12.65 -30.49
N PRO A 43 -11.01 -11.72 -29.68
CA PRO A 43 -9.69 -11.77 -29.08
C PRO A 43 -9.56 -12.93 -28.10
N PHE A 44 -10.62 -13.23 -27.37
CA PHE A 44 -10.64 -14.35 -26.45
C PHE A 44 -12.05 -14.88 -26.21
N ARG A 45 -12.10 -16.18 -25.95
CA ARG A 45 -13.23 -16.91 -25.42
C ARG A 45 -12.73 -17.98 -24.48
N ILE A 46 -13.25 -17.99 -23.26
CA ILE A 46 -12.91 -18.96 -22.22
C ILE A 46 -14.18 -19.70 -21.88
N GLU A 47 -14.16 -21.01 -22.01
CA GLU A 47 -15.31 -21.91 -21.85
C GLU A 47 -14.93 -23.08 -20.92
N LEU A 48 -15.92 -23.66 -20.29
CA LEU A 48 -15.83 -24.90 -19.55
C LEU A 48 -16.52 -25.99 -20.37
N SER A 49 -15.81 -27.05 -20.70
CA SER A 49 -16.36 -28.22 -21.42
C SER A 49 -17.23 -29.08 -20.50
N GLY A 50 -18.04 -29.97 -21.08
CA GLY A 50 -18.82 -30.94 -20.30
C GLY A 50 -18.01 -31.94 -19.47
N SER A 51 -16.69 -31.99 -19.66
CA SER A 51 -15.73 -32.72 -18.81
C SER A 51 -14.99 -31.79 -17.83
N ASN A 52 -15.51 -30.60 -17.58
CA ASN A 52 -14.94 -29.58 -16.71
C ASN A 52 -13.51 -29.13 -17.05
N ARG A 53 -13.12 -29.27 -18.29
CA ARG A 53 -11.84 -28.75 -18.79
C ARG A 53 -12.02 -27.35 -19.34
N LEU A 54 -11.05 -26.51 -19.04
CA LEU A 54 -11.02 -25.15 -19.56
C LEU A 54 -10.62 -25.14 -21.03
N ILE A 55 -11.32 -24.39 -21.83
CA ILE A 55 -11.04 -24.15 -23.24
C ILE A 55 -10.76 -22.66 -23.40
N PHE A 56 -9.60 -22.31 -23.92
CA PHE A 56 -9.25 -20.93 -24.25
C PHE A 56 -9.00 -20.82 -25.75
N SER A 57 -9.68 -19.88 -26.39
CA SER A 57 -9.59 -19.70 -27.83
C SER A 57 -9.59 -18.23 -28.23
N ALA A 58 -8.94 -17.95 -29.37
CA ALA A 58 -8.99 -16.70 -30.10
C ALA A 58 -9.31 -16.99 -31.57
N ALA A 59 -10.08 -16.15 -32.23
CA ALA A 59 -10.45 -16.32 -33.63
C ALA A 59 -10.41 -15.00 -34.40
N GLY A 60 -9.77 -15.04 -35.56
CA GLY A 60 -9.63 -13.89 -36.44
C GLY A 60 -10.15 -14.19 -37.85
N SER A 61 -11.41 -14.20 -38.11
CA SER A 61 -12.11 -14.59 -39.34
C SER A 61 -12.60 -16.03 -39.35
N THR A 62 -13.38 -16.36 -40.37
CA THR A 62 -13.95 -17.70 -40.60
C THR A 62 -12.92 -18.82 -40.77
N SER A 63 -11.66 -18.44 -41.06
CA SER A 63 -10.58 -19.38 -41.42
C SER A 63 -9.53 -19.56 -40.35
N PHE A 64 -9.53 -18.76 -39.28
CA PHE A 64 -8.55 -18.81 -38.23
C PHE A 64 -9.17 -18.90 -36.85
N LYS A 65 -8.93 -20.01 -36.18
CA LYS A 65 -9.18 -20.19 -34.75
C LYS A 65 -8.00 -20.91 -34.11
N LEU A 66 -7.43 -20.33 -33.07
CA LEU A 66 -6.49 -21.03 -32.20
C LEU A 66 -7.19 -21.35 -30.88
N GLN A 67 -7.04 -22.61 -30.47
CA GLN A 67 -7.70 -23.13 -29.27
C GLN A 67 -6.74 -24.01 -28.49
N ILE A 68 -6.74 -23.86 -27.17
CA ILE A 68 -6.05 -24.72 -26.22
C ILE A 68 -7.04 -25.22 -25.17
N THR A 69 -6.78 -26.44 -24.65
CA THR A 69 -7.63 -27.07 -23.64
C THR A 69 -6.76 -27.49 -22.46
N SER A 70 -7.25 -27.31 -21.24
CA SER A 70 -6.51 -27.71 -20.04
C SER A 70 -6.32 -29.24 -19.98
N SER A 71 -5.20 -29.65 -19.41
CA SER A 71 -4.89 -31.06 -19.19
C SER A 71 -5.66 -31.68 -18.02
N THR A 72 -6.15 -30.85 -17.10
CA THR A 72 -6.90 -31.24 -15.91
C THR A 72 -8.28 -30.56 -15.88
N ASP A 73 -9.21 -31.12 -15.13
CA ASP A 73 -10.49 -30.51 -14.83
C ASP A 73 -10.40 -29.47 -13.68
N VAL A 74 -11.43 -28.64 -13.53
CA VAL A 74 -11.54 -27.59 -12.52
C VAL A 74 -12.84 -27.72 -11.69
N SER A 75 -13.34 -28.95 -11.55
CA SER A 75 -14.71 -29.20 -11.07
C SER A 75 -14.91 -29.20 -9.56
N SER A 76 -13.88 -29.38 -8.74
CA SER A 76 -14.09 -29.77 -7.34
C SER A 76 -13.58 -28.81 -6.27
N SER A 77 -12.92 -27.75 -6.68
CA SER A 77 -12.34 -26.74 -5.76
C SER A 77 -12.13 -25.41 -6.48
N TRP A 78 -11.82 -24.40 -5.73
CA TRP A 78 -11.39 -23.14 -6.31
C TRP A 78 -10.05 -23.30 -7.03
N ASN A 79 -10.00 -22.93 -8.29
CA ASN A 79 -8.81 -22.91 -9.11
C ASN A 79 -8.53 -21.50 -9.59
N HIS A 80 -7.30 -21.06 -9.44
CA HIS A 80 -6.82 -19.84 -10.07
C HIS A 80 -6.45 -20.13 -11.52
N VAL A 81 -6.96 -19.36 -12.44
CA VAL A 81 -6.73 -19.53 -13.88
C VAL A 81 -6.13 -18.26 -14.47
N VAL A 82 -5.15 -18.41 -15.33
CA VAL A 82 -4.67 -17.34 -16.20
C VAL A 82 -4.68 -17.84 -17.64
N CYS A 83 -5.41 -17.11 -18.49
CA CYS A 83 -5.40 -17.26 -19.94
C CYS A 83 -4.74 -16.04 -20.56
N GLN A 84 -3.66 -16.23 -21.30
CA GLN A 84 -2.94 -15.09 -21.90
C GLN A 84 -2.53 -15.32 -23.33
N LYS A 85 -2.47 -14.23 -24.08
CA LYS A 85 -1.76 -14.12 -25.34
C LYS A 85 -0.39 -13.50 -25.09
N SER A 86 0.66 -14.17 -25.51
CA SER A 86 2.03 -13.69 -25.43
C SER A 86 2.69 -13.86 -26.80
N GLY A 87 2.89 -12.79 -27.52
CA GLY A 87 3.35 -12.81 -28.91
C GLY A 87 2.42 -13.65 -29.79
N SER A 88 2.96 -14.71 -30.40
CA SER A 88 2.22 -15.65 -31.27
C SER A 88 1.55 -16.81 -30.52
N SER A 89 1.59 -16.82 -29.18
CA SER A 89 1.16 -17.95 -28.37
C SER A 89 -0.06 -17.63 -27.53
N LEU A 90 -0.98 -18.60 -27.44
CA LEU A 90 -1.94 -18.70 -26.34
C LEU A 90 -1.37 -19.60 -25.25
N GLN A 91 -1.52 -19.22 -24.01
CA GLN A 91 -1.05 -19.95 -22.84
C GLN A 91 -2.13 -19.99 -21.77
N MET A 92 -2.26 -21.13 -21.11
CA MET A 92 -3.19 -21.33 -20.01
C MET A 92 -2.46 -21.89 -18.80
N TYR A 93 -2.63 -21.22 -17.67
CA TYR A 93 -2.09 -21.62 -16.38
C TYR A 93 -3.23 -21.93 -15.42
N ILE A 94 -3.07 -22.99 -14.63
CA ILE A 94 -3.98 -23.33 -13.52
C ILE A 94 -3.12 -23.46 -12.26
N ASN A 95 -3.53 -22.77 -11.21
CA ASN A 95 -2.84 -22.74 -9.92
C ASN A 95 -1.34 -22.44 -10.04
N GLY A 96 -0.99 -21.50 -10.91
CA GLY A 96 0.40 -21.09 -11.16
C GLY A 96 1.19 -21.96 -12.14
N THR A 97 0.67 -23.11 -12.57
CA THR A 97 1.36 -24.07 -13.47
C THR A 97 0.83 -23.96 -14.90
N LEU A 98 1.72 -24.02 -15.89
CA LEU A 98 1.35 -24.04 -17.31
C LEU A 98 0.71 -25.38 -17.66
N HIS A 99 -0.56 -25.36 -18.11
CA HIS A 99 -1.33 -26.55 -18.49
C HIS A 99 -1.48 -26.75 -20.00
N ALA A 100 -1.54 -25.66 -20.75
CA ALA A 100 -1.67 -25.73 -22.20
C ALA A 100 -1.02 -24.53 -22.87
N SER A 101 -0.44 -24.74 -24.03
CA SER A 101 0.10 -23.68 -24.89
C SER A 101 0.03 -24.11 -26.36
N ALA A 102 -0.29 -23.16 -27.22
CA ALA A 102 -0.20 -23.34 -28.67
C ALA A 102 0.19 -22.01 -29.33
N SER A 103 0.86 -22.10 -30.46
CA SER A 103 1.34 -20.93 -31.18
C SER A 103 0.85 -20.94 -32.61
N SER A 104 0.60 -19.75 -33.16
CA SER A 104 0.32 -19.55 -34.56
C SER A 104 0.88 -18.21 -35.04
N TYR A 105 1.54 -18.22 -36.20
CA TYR A 105 2.05 -17.00 -36.81
C TYR A 105 0.92 -15.98 -37.09
N LEU A 106 -0.31 -16.45 -37.22
CA LEU A 106 -1.49 -15.59 -37.42
C LEU A 106 -1.86 -14.78 -36.18
N LEU A 107 -1.38 -15.16 -35.01
CA LEU A 107 -1.49 -14.34 -33.78
C LEU A 107 -0.39 -13.30 -33.67
N GLN A 108 0.71 -13.49 -34.40
CA GLN A 108 1.84 -12.57 -34.35
C GLN A 108 1.67 -11.52 -35.41
N THR A 109 1.69 -10.28 -35.04
CA THR A 109 1.88 -9.19 -35.99
C THR A 109 3.17 -8.52 -35.72
N LEU A 110 4.00 -8.48 -36.63
CA LEU A 110 4.96 -7.39 -36.83
C LEU A 110 5.31 -7.42 -38.30
N ASN A 111 4.97 -6.38 -39.04
CA ASN A 111 5.45 -6.13 -40.43
C ASN A 111 4.82 -6.93 -41.57
N SER A 112 3.61 -7.44 -41.46
CA SER A 112 2.90 -7.98 -42.62
C SER A 112 1.72 -7.07 -42.98
N PRO A 113 1.49 -6.75 -44.28
CA PRO A 113 0.32 -6.00 -44.67
C PRO A 113 -0.94 -6.77 -44.28
N PHE A 114 -1.71 -6.15 -43.44
CA PHE A 114 -2.89 -6.69 -42.84
C PHE A 114 -3.99 -6.93 -43.88
N THR A 115 -4.38 -8.17 -44.04
CA THR A 115 -5.71 -8.41 -44.62
C THR A 115 -6.72 -8.36 -43.46
N ALA A 116 -7.78 -7.60 -43.60
CA ALA A 116 -8.85 -7.42 -42.61
C ALA A 116 -9.43 -8.73 -42.09
N SER A 117 -9.19 -9.83 -42.77
CA SER A 117 -9.66 -11.18 -42.47
C SER A 117 -8.92 -11.92 -41.32
N ALA A 118 -7.89 -11.34 -40.71
CA ALA A 118 -7.14 -11.99 -39.66
C ALA A 118 -7.14 -11.22 -38.32
N ARG A 119 -7.93 -10.16 -38.21
CA ARG A 119 -8.07 -9.39 -36.97
C ARG A 119 -8.90 -10.18 -35.94
N ILE A 120 -8.45 -10.19 -34.71
CA ILE A 120 -9.18 -10.76 -33.58
C ILE A 120 -9.90 -9.71 -32.73
N ASP A 121 -9.67 -8.43 -33.00
CA ASP A 121 -10.40 -7.33 -32.38
C ASP A 121 -11.86 -7.27 -32.86
N ASN A 122 -12.73 -6.83 -31.97
CA ASN A 122 -14.14 -6.59 -32.27
C ASN A 122 -14.71 -5.52 -31.33
N ILE A 123 -15.91 -5.04 -31.69
CA ILE A 123 -16.68 -4.06 -30.90
C ILE A 123 -17.64 -4.71 -29.91
N ASP A 124 -17.65 -6.03 -29.80
CA ASP A 124 -18.56 -6.74 -28.92
C ASP A 124 -18.29 -6.43 -27.45
N THR A 125 -19.34 -6.54 -26.65
CA THR A 125 -19.25 -6.35 -25.20
C THR A 125 -18.53 -7.52 -24.51
N LEU A 126 -17.84 -7.23 -23.44
CA LEU A 126 -17.33 -8.26 -22.53
C LEU A 126 -18.53 -8.94 -21.84
N LYS A 127 -18.55 -10.27 -21.87
CA LYS A 127 -19.56 -11.10 -21.20
C LYS A 127 -18.89 -12.03 -20.21
N ILE A 128 -19.47 -12.18 -19.05
CA ILE A 128 -19.00 -13.05 -17.96
C ILE A 128 -20.16 -13.96 -17.54
N GLY A 129 -19.92 -15.27 -17.48
CA GLY A 129 -20.87 -16.26 -16.98
C GLY A 129 -21.94 -16.69 -17.96
N GLY A 130 -22.06 -16.10 -19.13
CA GLY A 130 -23.06 -16.52 -20.12
C GLY A 130 -23.32 -15.54 -21.24
N TYR A 131 -24.14 -15.97 -22.18
CA TYR A 131 -24.78 -15.12 -23.19
C TYR A 131 -26.18 -14.74 -22.72
N ASP A 132 -26.84 -13.88 -23.49
CA ASP A 132 -28.23 -13.49 -23.22
C ASP A 132 -29.24 -14.64 -23.42
N THR A 133 -28.77 -15.78 -23.92
CA THR A 133 -29.56 -17.01 -24.13
C THR A 133 -29.10 -18.11 -23.16
N VAL A 134 -30.06 -18.85 -22.65
CA VAL A 134 -29.94 -19.76 -21.48
C VAL A 134 -29.06 -21.01 -21.71
N THR A 135 -28.63 -21.29 -22.93
CA THR A 135 -28.07 -22.63 -23.30
C THR A 135 -26.59 -22.82 -23.05
N SER A 136 -25.84 -21.78 -22.66
CA SER A 136 -24.38 -21.85 -22.47
C SER A 136 -23.95 -21.08 -21.23
N ASN A 137 -24.82 -20.86 -20.29
CA ASN A 137 -24.49 -20.15 -19.06
C ASN A 137 -23.63 -21.03 -18.15
N LEU A 138 -22.73 -20.41 -17.43
CA LEU A 138 -21.88 -21.07 -16.47
C LEU A 138 -22.74 -21.53 -15.27
N GLU A 139 -22.70 -22.81 -14.99
CA GLU A 139 -23.12 -23.38 -13.73
C GLU A 139 -21.88 -23.53 -12.84
N GLY A 140 -21.57 -22.48 -12.10
CA GLY A 140 -20.36 -22.40 -11.28
C GLY A 140 -20.20 -20.98 -10.73
N VAL A 141 -19.11 -20.75 -10.08
CA VAL A 141 -18.76 -19.46 -9.48
C VAL A 141 -17.45 -18.98 -10.06
N VAL A 142 -17.41 -17.71 -10.43
CA VAL A 142 -16.20 -16.99 -10.87
C VAL A 142 -15.97 -15.82 -9.94
N ASP A 143 -14.72 -15.62 -9.55
CA ASP A 143 -14.32 -14.54 -8.68
C ASP A 143 -13.02 -13.86 -9.15
N GLU A 144 -12.78 -12.65 -8.68
CA GLU A 144 -11.56 -11.87 -8.91
C GLU A 144 -11.13 -11.78 -10.39
N VAL A 145 -12.05 -11.53 -11.30
CA VAL A 145 -11.73 -11.36 -12.72
C VAL A 145 -10.86 -10.12 -12.93
N ARG A 146 -9.67 -10.32 -13.48
CA ARG A 146 -8.70 -9.27 -13.81
C ARG A 146 -8.26 -9.38 -15.25
N ILE A 147 -8.21 -8.25 -15.93
CA ILE A 147 -7.75 -8.17 -17.32
C ILE A 147 -6.53 -7.25 -17.36
N PHE A 148 -5.44 -7.74 -17.91
CA PHE A 148 -4.18 -7.04 -18.08
C PHE A 148 -3.97 -6.73 -19.55
N ASN A 149 -3.47 -5.56 -19.86
CA ASN A 149 -3.13 -5.11 -21.23
C ASN A 149 -1.74 -5.58 -21.70
N LYS A 150 -1.20 -6.60 -21.07
CA LYS A 150 0.06 -7.27 -21.39
C LYS A 150 0.05 -8.70 -20.88
N SER A 151 0.91 -9.55 -21.43
CA SER A 151 1.21 -10.85 -20.83
C SER A 151 1.90 -10.66 -19.46
N ILE A 152 1.66 -11.57 -18.55
CA ILE A 152 2.25 -11.57 -17.21
C ILE A 152 3.20 -12.74 -17.05
N THR A 153 4.25 -12.53 -16.26
CA THR A 153 5.31 -13.53 -16.07
C THR A 153 4.84 -14.70 -15.21
N PRO A 154 5.45 -15.90 -15.35
CA PRO A 154 5.13 -17.04 -14.48
C PRO A 154 5.23 -16.74 -12.99
N THR A 155 6.17 -15.90 -12.58
CA THR A 155 6.29 -15.45 -11.19
C THR A 155 5.09 -14.64 -10.75
N GLN A 156 4.60 -13.73 -11.59
CA GLN A 156 3.40 -12.95 -11.32
C GLN A 156 2.15 -13.84 -11.30
N ILE A 157 2.07 -14.85 -12.18
CA ILE A 157 0.99 -15.83 -12.23
C ILE A 157 0.94 -16.64 -10.93
N SER A 158 2.09 -17.17 -10.49
CA SER A 158 2.20 -17.90 -9.23
C SER A 158 1.82 -17.03 -8.03
N ALA A 159 2.23 -15.77 -8.06
CA ALA A 159 1.85 -14.81 -7.01
C ALA A 159 0.34 -14.53 -6.97
N LEU A 160 -0.33 -14.52 -8.12
CA LEU A 160 -1.80 -14.38 -8.20
C LEU A 160 -2.50 -15.65 -7.71
N ALA A 161 -2.00 -16.83 -8.06
CA ALA A 161 -2.55 -18.12 -7.62
C ALA A 161 -2.49 -18.30 -6.10
N ASN A 162 -1.38 -17.92 -5.49
CA ASN A 162 -1.16 -18.05 -4.04
C ASN A 162 -2.04 -17.11 -3.19
N ARG A 163 -2.75 -16.19 -3.81
CA ARG A 163 -3.68 -15.30 -3.08
C ARG A 163 -4.93 -16.02 -2.57
N ALA A 164 -5.33 -17.12 -3.21
CA ALA A 164 -6.58 -17.81 -2.88
C ALA A 164 -6.53 -18.65 -1.60
N GLU A 165 -5.38 -19.13 -1.22
CA GLU A 165 -5.26 -20.12 -0.12
C GLU A 165 -4.84 -19.51 1.22
N GLY A 166 -5.30 -18.31 1.58
CA GLY A 166 -5.07 -17.77 2.94
C GLY A 166 -3.59 -17.59 3.33
N GLY A 167 -2.69 -17.76 2.39
CA GLY A 167 -1.25 -17.61 2.57
C GLY A 167 -0.79 -16.20 2.25
N THR A 168 -0.21 -15.55 3.20
CA THR A 168 0.63 -14.35 3.14
C THR A 168 0.13 -13.27 2.17
N VAL A 169 -0.48 -12.26 2.69
CA VAL A 169 -0.79 -11.01 1.98
C VAL A 169 0.46 -10.60 1.19
N LEU A 170 0.38 -10.65 -0.13
CA LEU A 170 1.45 -10.13 -0.98
C LEU A 170 1.67 -8.66 -0.62
N GLN A 171 2.92 -8.32 -0.38
CA GLN A 171 3.41 -7.03 0.15
C GLN A 171 3.00 -5.77 -0.63
N SER A 172 2.10 -5.84 -1.61
CA SER A 172 1.74 -4.71 -2.46
C SER A 172 0.25 -4.56 -2.79
N ALA A 173 -0.64 -5.31 -2.15
CA ALA A 173 -2.07 -5.07 -2.33
C ALA A 173 -2.50 -3.94 -1.37
N TYR A 174 -2.84 -2.79 -1.93
CA TYR A 174 -3.51 -1.74 -1.17
C TYR A 174 -4.88 -2.25 -0.71
N VAL A 175 -5.02 -2.47 0.57
CA VAL A 175 -6.27 -2.94 1.19
C VAL A 175 -7.09 -1.80 1.79
N GLY A 176 -6.48 -0.62 1.92
CA GLY A 176 -7.10 0.55 2.50
C GLY A 176 -6.11 1.69 2.73
N ASN A 177 -6.53 2.70 3.43
CA ASN A 177 -5.75 3.88 3.77
C ASN A 177 -5.66 4.05 5.29
N VAL A 178 -4.51 4.55 5.74
CA VAL A 178 -4.26 4.95 7.12
C VAL A 178 -4.17 6.46 7.21
N PHE A 179 -5.06 7.05 7.97
CA PHE A 179 -5.10 8.48 8.26
C PHE A 179 -4.53 8.70 9.66
N SER A 180 -3.20 8.73 9.76
CA SER A 180 -2.49 8.76 11.05
C SER A 180 -2.81 9.99 11.91
N LYS A 181 -3.08 11.14 11.28
CA LYS A 181 -3.46 12.36 11.99
C LYS A 181 -4.82 12.26 12.67
N GLN A 182 -5.74 11.49 12.08
CA GLN A 182 -7.10 11.29 12.58
C GLN A 182 -7.24 10.00 13.41
N GLY A 183 -6.20 9.18 13.46
CA GLY A 183 -6.26 7.87 14.11
C GLY A 183 -7.22 6.90 13.43
N LEU A 184 -7.45 7.07 12.12
CA LEU A 184 -8.43 6.31 11.35
C LEU A 184 -7.75 5.36 10.37
N ILE A 185 -8.21 4.11 10.35
CA ILE A 185 -7.84 3.11 9.34
C ILE A 185 -9.10 2.76 8.56
N VAL A 186 -9.06 2.95 7.23
CA VAL A 186 -10.17 2.64 6.34
C VAL A 186 -9.77 1.47 5.45
N PHE A 187 -10.50 0.37 5.53
CA PHE A 187 -10.41 -0.75 4.61
C PHE A 187 -11.37 -0.53 3.45
N SER A 188 -10.84 -0.34 2.25
CA SER A 188 -11.61 -0.09 1.03
C SER A 188 -11.57 -1.23 0.04
N SER A 189 -10.81 -2.28 0.30
CA SER A 189 -10.74 -3.44 -0.56
C SER A 189 -12.03 -4.28 -0.42
N PRO A 190 -12.66 -4.69 -1.53
CA PRO A 190 -13.82 -5.59 -1.50
C PRO A 190 -13.44 -7.06 -1.20
N ASP A 191 -12.19 -7.34 -0.87
CA ASP A 191 -11.72 -8.69 -0.60
C ASP A 191 -12.41 -9.27 0.65
N TYR A 192 -13.10 -10.40 0.48
CA TYR A 192 -13.84 -11.09 1.54
C TYR A 192 -12.95 -11.48 2.73
N ARG A 193 -11.66 -11.68 2.51
CA ARG A 193 -10.69 -12.00 3.58
C ARG A 193 -10.55 -10.87 4.58
N ILE A 194 -10.65 -9.62 4.10
CA ILE A 194 -10.64 -8.44 4.98
C ILE A 194 -11.93 -8.38 5.77
N ASN A 195 -13.06 -8.67 5.15
CA ASN A 195 -14.34 -8.72 5.83
C ASN A 195 -14.37 -9.81 6.92
N ASN A 196 -13.80 -10.98 6.64
CA ASN A 196 -13.62 -12.03 7.64
C ASN A 196 -12.65 -11.62 8.76
N MET A 197 -11.57 -10.92 8.43
CA MET A 197 -10.61 -10.43 9.43
C MET A 197 -11.25 -9.42 10.39
N ILE A 198 -12.14 -8.56 9.89
CA ILE A 198 -12.85 -7.58 10.74
C ILE A 198 -13.86 -8.27 11.66
N ASN A 199 -14.43 -9.39 11.25
CA ASN A 199 -15.42 -10.15 12.01
C ASN A 199 -14.81 -11.17 12.98
N THR A 200 -13.48 -11.33 12.99
CA THR A 200 -12.76 -12.19 13.94
C THR A 200 -11.94 -11.34 14.93
N PRO A 201 -11.68 -11.83 16.15
CA PRO A 201 -10.78 -11.12 17.06
C PRO A 201 -9.41 -10.90 16.41
N TYR A 202 -8.97 -9.66 16.32
CA TYR A 202 -7.66 -9.29 15.78
C TYR A 202 -6.91 -8.34 16.72
N ILE A 203 -5.60 -8.35 16.63
CA ILE A 203 -4.73 -7.43 17.36
C ILE A 203 -4.05 -6.52 16.34
N THR A 204 -4.26 -5.22 16.51
CA THR A 204 -3.57 -4.21 15.72
C THR A 204 -2.39 -3.67 16.51
N THR A 205 -1.18 -3.79 15.97
CA THR A 205 0.02 -3.15 16.53
C THR A 205 0.44 -2.03 15.60
N TYR A 206 0.58 -0.83 16.16
CA TYR A 206 1.07 0.33 15.43
C TYR A 206 2.19 1.03 16.21
N ARG A 207 3.07 1.68 15.48
CA ARG A 207 4.08 2.58 16.03
C ARG A 207 3.88 3.93 15.41
N SER A 208 3.84 4.95 16.25
CA SER A 208 3.75 6.34 15.81
C SER A 208 4.96 7.09 16.33
N THR A 209 5.48 8.00 15.52
CA THR A 209 6.53 8.94 15.90
C THR A 209 6.01 10.35 15.66
N VAL A 210 6.22 11.20 16.65
CA VAL A 210 5.96 12.63 16.52
C VAL A 210 7.31 13.34 16.56
N THR A 211 7.56 14.21 15.62
CA THR A 211 8.75 15.07 15.65
C THR A 211 8.51 16.16 16.67
N ILE A 212 9.33 16.18 17.72
CA ILE A 212 9.39 17.26 18.70
C ILE A 212 10.52 18.20 18.27
N HIS A 213 10.22 19.47 18.16
CA HIS A 213 11.23 20.50 17.93
C HIS A 213 11.75 20.96 19.28
N GLU A 214 13.04 20.87 19.50
CA GLU A 214 13.72 21.30 20.73
C GLU A 214 14.53 22.57 20.44
N LEU A 215 14.29 23.60 21.23
CA LEU A 215 15.15 24.78 21.30
C LEU A 215 16.15 24.57 22.43
N SER A 216 17.44 24.59 22.11
CA SER A 216 18.52 24.49 23.09
C SER A 216 19.17 25.84 23.26
N VAL A 217 19.12 26.38 24.47
CA VAL A 217 19.74 27.67 24.84
C VAL A 217 20.86 27.40 25.86
N ILE A 218 22.04 27.99 25.61
CA ILE A 218 23.14 27.96 26.57
C ILE A 218 23.20 29.30 27.29
N ALA A 219 22.88 29.27 28.58
CA ALA A 219 23.07 30.43 29.46
C ALA A 219 24.46 30.34 30.10
N LYS A 220 25.34 31.30 29.78
CA LYS A 220 26.68 31.44 30.36
C LYS A 220 26.58 32.32 31.59
N LEU A 221 27.25 31.90 32.63
CA LEU A 221 27.39 32.64 33.90
C LEU A 221 28.87 32.76 34.23
N ASP A 222 29.39 33.96 34.15
CA ASP A 222 30.82 34.20 34.43
C ASP A 222 31.12 34.14 35.95
N ALA A 223 32.35 33.86 36.28
CA ALA A 223 32.83 33.69 37.66
C ALA A 223 32.52 34.91 38.54
N GLY A 224 32.62 36.11 37.98
CA GLY A 224 32.37 37.40 38.68
C GLY A 224 30.91 37.75 38.91
N ASP A 225 29.98 37.07 38.23
CA ASP A 225 28.58 37.44 38.22
C ASP A 225 27.73 36.70 39.28
N PHE A 226 26.70 37.35 39.79
CA PHE A 226 25.70 36.75 40.72
C PHE A 226 26.33 36.08 41.97
N ASN A 227 27.42 36.61 42.49
CA ASN A 227 28.09 36.08 43.69
C ASN A 227 27.39 36.53 45.00
N MET A 228 26.32 37.30 44.88
CA MET A 228 25.50 37.75 46.00
C MET A 228 24.06 37.40 45.80
N SER A 229 23.29 37.32 46.90
CA SER A 229 21.85 37.10 46.89
C SER A 229 21.13 38.31 47.41
N THR A 230 19.99 38.61 46.85
CA THR A 230 19.09 39.68 47.30
C THR A 230 18.10 39.21 48.38
N ASN A 231 18.32 38.03 48.95
CA ASN A 231 17.44 37.53 50.02
C ASN A 231 17.61 38.38 51.29
N LEU A 232 16.48 38.90 51.78
CA LEU A 232 16.45 39.75 52.96
C LEU A 232 17.00 39.11 54.22
N THR A 233 17.01 37.78 54.31
CA THR A 233 17.61 37.06 55.44
C THR A 233 19.12 37.20 55.56
N LEU A 234 19.79 37.74 54.52
CA LEU A 234 21.22 37.99 54.53
C LEU A 234 21.59 39.32 55.17
N THR A 235 20.58 40.17 55.41
CA THR A 235 20.77 41.49 56.04
C THR A 235 20.31 41.41 57.51
N LYS A 236 20.82 42.32 58.34
CA LYS A 236 20.33 42.51 59.72
C LYS A 236 19.03 43.27 59.70
N ASP A 237 18.14 43.00 60.64
CA ASP A 237 16.73 43.41 60.60
C ASP A 237 16.52 44.93 60.53
N ASP A 238 17.42 45.76 61.04
CA ASP A 238 17.27 47.21 61.10
C ASP A 238 18.36 48.01 60.34
N ASP A 239 19.25 47.35 59.66
CA ASP A 239 20.35 47.99 59.01
C ASP A 239 20.68 47.30 57.67
N ALA A 240 20.89 48.02 56.60
CA ALA A 240 21.26 47.47 55.30
C ALA A 240 22.60 46.73 55.29
N THR A 241 23.15 46.44 56.44
CA THR A 241 24.42 45.71 56.61
C THR A 241 24.20 44.20 56.57
N TYR A 242 25.10 43.51 55.88
CA TYR A 242 25.04 42.03 55.80
C TYR A 242 25.38 41.35 57.12
N GLN A 243 24.80 40.19 57.30
CA GLN A 243 25.16 39.30 58.38
C GLN A 243 26.62 38.89 58.28
N PRO A 244 27.32 38.65 59.44
CA PRO A 244 28.77 38.34 59.42
C PRO A 244 29.18 37.13 58.58
N PHE A 245 28.32 36.14 58.44
CA PHE A 245 28.61 34.93 57.67
C PHE A 245 28.62 35.21 56.15
N VAL A 246 27.96 36.27 55.68
CA VAL A 246 27.92 36.64 54.23
C VAL A 246 29.27 37.15 53.76
N SER A 247 30.06 37.72 54.66
CA SER A 247 31.42 38.17 54.33
C SER A 247 32.49 37.08 54.53
N GLY A 248 32.09 35.88 54.93
CA GLY A 248 33.01 34.76 55.08
C GLY A 248 33.38 34.10 53.77
N SER A 249 34.58 33.55 53.67
CA SER A 249 35.10 32.86 52.52
C SER A 249 34.25 31.63 52.10
N ASP A 250 33.42 31.13 53.02
CA ASP A 250 32.60 29.94 52.76
C ASP A 250 31.21 30.29 52.24
N PHE A 251 30.85 31.58 52.19
CA PHE A 251 29.55 31.99 51.68
C PHE A 251 29.52 31.87 50.15
N ALA A 252 28.49 31.26 49.64
CA ALA A 252 28.19 31.22 48.21
C ALA A 252 26.70 31.07 48.00
N PRO A 253 26.08 31.84 47.10
CA PRO A 253 24.69 31.66 46.78
C PRO A 253 24.45 30.36 46.00
N TYR A 254 23.24 29.87 46.03
CA TYR A 254 22.81 28.67 45.27
C TYR A 254 21.87 29.08 44.14
N ILE A 255 22.11 28.56 42.98
CA ILE A 255 21.28 28.74 41.80
C ILE A 255 20.17 27.68 41.86
N THR A 256 18.91 28.11 41.89
CA THR A 256 17.72 27.26 41.94
C THR A 256 16.89 27.38 40.68
N THR A 257 16.98 28.52 39.99
CA THR A 257 16.10 28.87 38.86
C THR A 257 16.84 29.76 37.89
N ILE A 258 16.57 29.62 36.62
CA ILE A 258 17.11 30.45 35.53
C ILE A 258 15.93 31.01 34.75
N GLY A 259 15.84 32.32 34.63
CA GLY A 259 14.88 33.02 33.77
C GLY A 259 15.50 33.36 32.42
N LEU A 260 14.78 33.05 31.36
CA LEU A 260 15.11 33.51 30.01
C LEU A 260 14.24 34.72 29.68
N TYR A 261 14.89 35.79 29.25
CA TYR A 261 14.24 37.05 28.89
C TYR A 261 14.54 37.37 27.43
N ASP A 262 13.63 38.11 26.78
CA ASP A 262 13.90 38.73 25.49
C ASP A 262 14.68 40.05 25.65
N ASP A 263 15.03 40.66 24.53
CA ASP A 263 15.77 41.94 24.50
C ASP A 263 14.95 43.12 25.09
N ALA A 264 13.62 42.97 25.17
CA ALA A 264 12.72 43.94 25.81
C ALA A 264 12.59 43.72 27.33
N GLY A 265 13.25 42.70 27.88
CA GLY A 265 13.19 42.34 29.30
C GLY A 265 11.94 41.57 29.71
N GLN A 266 11.19 41.00 28.75
CA GLN A 266 10.04 40.17 29.06
C GLN A 266 10.47 38.72 29.34
N LEU A 267 9.93 38.15 30.42
CA LEU A 267 10.22 36.76 30.79
C LEU A 267 9.56 35.80 29.81
N LEU A 268 10.36 35.03 29.08
CA LEU A 268 9.92 34.04 28.09
C LEU A 268 9.75 32.65 28.69
N ALA A 269 10.71 32.21 29.51
CA ALA A 269 10.68 30.90 30.12
C ALA A 269 11.42 30.88 31.46
N ILE A 270 11.10 29.90 32.30
CA ILE A 270 11.76 29.66 33.59
C ILE A 270 12.23 28.22 33.64
N GLY A 271 13.54 27.99 33.76
CA GLY A 271 14.13 26.71 34.03
C GLY A 271 14.33 26.52 35.53
N LYS A 272 13.65 25.56 36.15
CA LYS A 272 13.86 25.19 37.55
C LYS A 272 14.80 23.99 37.61
N MET A 273 15.81 24.08 38.48
CA MET A 273 16.83 23.04 38.64
C MET A 273 16.32 21.92 39.57
N ALA A 274 16.58 20.67 39.17
CA ALA A 274 16.24 19.50 40.00
C ALA A 274 17.11 19.44 41.27
N GLN A 275 18.37 19.87 41.17
CA GLN A 275 19.27 20.07 42.30
C GLN A 275 19.84 21.47 42.27
N VAL A 276 19.89 22.10 43.42
CA VAL A 276 20.48 23.43 43.56
C VAL A 276 22.01 23.36 43.34
N ILE A 277 22.57 24.31 42.60
CA ILE A 277 24.00 24.34 42.32
C ILE A 277 24.60 25.51 43.05
N ARG A 278 25.69 25.26 43.78
CA ARG A 278 26.46 26.31 44.46
C ARG A 278 27.18 27.18 43.42
N LYS A 279 26.93 28.48 43.43
CA LYS A 279 27.66 29.44 42.62
C LYS A 279 29.04 29.65 43.25
N ARG A 280 30.09 29.49 42.44
CA ARG A 280 31.45 29.79 42.86
C ARG A 280 31.92 31.03 42.16
N ASP A 281 32.72 31.80 42.85
CA ASP A 281 33.29 33.05 42.37
C ASP A 281 34.60 32.92 41.53
N ASP A 282 35.08 31.68 41.48
CA ASP A 282 36.31 31.28 40.79
C ASP A 282 36.07 30.45 39.52
N VAL A 283 34.80 30.12 39.18
CA VAL A 283 34.49 29.21 38.08
C VAL A 283 33.34 29.74 37.24
N ASP A 284 33.53 29.78 35.91
CA ASP A 284 32.49 30.00 34.92
C ASP A 284 31.56 28.81 34.87
N MET A 285 30.28 29.05 34.74
CA MET A 285 29.22 28.00 34.67
C MET A 285 28.40 28.14 33.40
N ASN A 286 28.11 27.02 32.75
CA ASN A 286 27.23 26.97 31.58
C ASN A 286 26.00 26.11 31.88
N PHE A 287 24.84 26.61 31.57
CA PHE A 287 23.56 25.91 31.74
C PHE A 287 22.95 25.66 30.37
N LEU A 288 22.71 24.39 30.04
CA LEU A 288 21.98 24.02 28.85
C LEU A 288 20.49 23.90 29.20
N ILE A 289 19.70 24.77 28.64
CA ILE A 289 18.24 24.79 28.82
C ILE A 289 17.62 24.26 27.53
N ARG A 290 16.77 23.24 27.65
CA ARG A 290 16.05 22.65 26.53
C ARG A 290 14.57 22.92 26.69
N ILE A 291 13.96 23.41 25.62
CA ILE A 291 12.54 23.75 25.56
C ILE A 291 11.91 23.00 24.38
N ASP A 292 10.93 22.17 24.66
CA ASP A 292 10.15 21.52 23.63
C ASP A 292 9.16 22.53 23.03
N LEU A 293 9.21 22.68 21.70
CA LEU A 293 8.36 23.59 20.96
C LEU A 293 7.25 22.81 20.24
N ASP A 294 6.03 23.34 20.30
CA ASP A 294 4.95 22.84 19.47
C ASP A 294 5.20 23.23 18.00
N LYS A 295 4.94 22.27 17.10
CA LYS A 295 5.11 22.42 15.64
C LYS A 295 4.33 23.58 15.03
N ASN A 296 3.36 24.12 15.76
CA ASN A 296 2.46 25.18 15.26
C ASN A 296 2.92 26.62 15.56
N ILE A 297 4.07 26.80 16.20
CA ILE A 297 4.64 28.13 16.37
C ILE A 297 5.49 28.44 15.14
N PRO A 298 5.09 29.39 14.27
CA PRO A 298 5.95 29.80 13.18
C PRO A 298 7.18 30.49 13.81
N PHE A 299 8.35 29.90 13.63
CA PHE A 299 9.61 30.51 14.00
C PHE A 299 9.87 31.63 12.99
N THR A 300 9.47 32.84 13.31
CA THR A 300 9.89 34.06 12.60
C THR A 300 11.24 34.49 13.18
N GLY A 301 12.28 33.75 12.85
CA GLY A 301 13.62 34.22 13.05
C GLY A 301 14.00 35.17 11.91
N GLU A 302 14.19 36.43 12.19
CA GLU A 302 14.99 37.33 11.38
C GLU A 302 16.47 37.05 11.65
#